data_a4e1101312715b156b9c55915b481c4b
#
_entry.id   a4e1101312715b156b9c55915b481c4b
#
_cell.length_a   1.000
_cell.length_b   1.000
_cell.length_c   1.000
_cell.angle_alpha   90.00
_cell.angle_beta   90.00
_cell.angle_gamma   90.00
#
_symmetry.space_group_name_H-M   'P 1'
#
loop_
_entity.id
_entity.type
_entity.pdbx_description
1 polymer ?
#
loop_
_entity_poly.entity_id
_entity_poly.type
_entity_poly.pdbx_seq_one_letter_code
_entity_poly.pdbx_strand_id
1 'polypeptide(L)'
;LMDEFGIDMCLTGHDHSYARSYLMADGTAIQYDDSVAINPEGTLYIAAGSASGSKFYKLATTKQYYIAERSNTQIPTFSTIDFSDESIVIKTYDYNGNKYADDYTLYKTGEKVSMKDLIAQAKEIKNDGYTEASWNKLQSEIAAAEDLMKYTAEDKGAAQLAAVYDKTNDADNANDMLNY
;
A
#
# COMPACT_ATOMS: atom_id res chain seq x y z
N LEU A 1 -12.36 -13.76 1.05
CA LEU A 1 -11.83 -14.84 0.22
C LEU A 1 -10.31 -14.71 0.05
N MET A 2 -9.79 -13.62 -0.50
CA MET A 2 -8.33 -13.47 -0.72
C MET A 2 -7.57 -13.48 0.62
N ASP A 3 -8.04 -12.73 1.61
CA ASP A 3 -7.48 -12.71 2.96
C ASP A 3 -7.55 -14.08 3.65
N GLU A 4 -8.65 -14.79 3.49
CA GLU A 4 -8.87 -16.13 4.06
C GLU A 4 -7.82 -17.15 3.57
N PHE A 5 -7.35 -16.96 2.34
CA PHE A 5 -6.33 -17.82 1.73
C PHE A 5 -4.91 -17.23 1.80
N GLY A 6 -4.73 -16.09 2.45
CA GLY A 6 -3.42 -15.46 2.60
C GLY A 6 -2.78 -15.03 1.28
N ILE A 7 -3.59 -14.55 0.34
CA ILE A 7 -3.10 -14.07 -0.96
C ILE A 7 -2.47 -12.69 -0.77
N ASP A 8 -1.20 -12.56 -1.09
CA ASP A 8 -0.46 -11.31 -0.91
C ASP A 8 -0.83 -10.23 -1.92
N MET A 9 -1.10 -10.65 -3.16
CA MET A 9 -1.39 -9.70 -4.26
C MET A 9 -2.37 -10.27 -5.27
N CYS A 10 -3.27 -9.40 -5.76
CA CYS A 10 -4.18 -9.69 -6.84
C CYS A 10 -3.99 -8.69 -7.98
N LEU A 11 -3.64 -9.21 -9.16
CA LEU A 11 -3.58 -8.41 -10.38
C LEU A 11 -4.91 -8.51 -11.12
N THR A 12 -5.47 -7.37 -11.47
CA THR A 12 -6.73 -7.27 -12.18
C THR A 12 -6.55 -6.61 -13.55
N GLY A 13 -7.38 -7.00 -14.47
CA GLY A 13 -7.51 -6.39 -15.79
C GLY A 13 -8.82 -5.61 -15.91
N HIS A 14 -9.30 -5.45 -17.16
CA HIS A 14 -10.53 -4.81 -17.56
C HIS A 14 -10.50 -3.27 -17.44
N ASP A 15 -10.12 -2.72 -16.32
CA ASP A 15 -9.99 -1.28 -16.18
C ASP A 15 -8.74 -0.79 -16.92
N HIS A 16 -8.95 0.20 -17.80
CA HIS A 16 -7.90 0.80 -18.60
C HIS A 16 -7.37 2.08 -17.93
N SER A 17 -7.24 2.02 -16.62
CA SER A 17 -6.60 3.02 -15.76
C SER A 17 -5.72 2.31 -14.73
N TYR A 18 -4.66 2.96 -14.30
CA TYR A 18 -3.84 2.44 -13.21
C TYR A 18 -4.51 2.73 -11.87
N ALA A 19 -4.58 1.70 -11.03
CA ALA A 19 -4.96 1.86 -9.64
C ALA A 19 -4.25 0.82 -8.77
N ARG A 20 -3.78 1.25 -7.61
CA ARG A 20 -3.26 0.41 -6.54
C ARG A 20 -4.07 0.66 -5.27
N SER A 21 -4.52 -0.41 -4.65
CA SER A 21 -5.20 -0.31 -3.36
C SER A 21 -4.21 -0.08 -2.22
N TYR A 22 -4.71 0.32 -1.05
CA TYR A 22 -4.07 -0.05 0.21
C TYR A 22 -4.10 -1.58 0.36
N LEU A 23 -3.39 -2.13 1.34
CA LEU A 23 -3.59 -3.53 1.70
C LEU A 23 -4.97 -3.69 2.32
N MET A 24 -5.72 -4.67 1.83
CA MET A 24 -7.12 -4.88 2.22
C MET A 24 -7.24 -6.15 3.06
N ALA A 25 -7.71 -6.02 4.29
CA ALA A 25 -8.05 -7.13 5.17
C ALA A 25 -9.46 -6.96 5.72
N ASP A 26 -10.29 -7.98 5.54
CA ASP A 26 -11.70 -8.01 5.98
C ASP A 26 -12.51 -6.77 5.55
N GLY A 27 -12.28 -6.29 4.32
CA GLY A 27 -12.93 -5.10 3.78
C GLY A 27 -12.38 -3.77 4.32
N THR A 28 -11.35 -3.80 5.15
CA THR A 28 -10.70 -2.62 5.73
C THR A 28 -9.40 -2.30 5.01
N ALA A 29 -9.18 -1.03 4.69
CA ALA A 29 -7.93 -0.56 4.13
C ALA A 29 -6.89 -0.36 5.24
N ILE A 30 -5.78 -1.10 5.17
CA ILE A 30 -4.67 -0.99 6.11
C ILE A 30 -3.60 -0.12 5.45
N GLN A 31 -3.30 1.01 6.07
CA GLN A 31 -2.27 1.92 5.59
C GLN A 31 -0.92 1.53 6.18
N TYR A 32 -0.02 1.14 5.30
CA TYR A 32 1.41 1.05 5.58
C TYR A 32 2.13 2.28 5.01
N ASP A 33 3.43 2.32 5.07
CA ASP A 33 4.22 3.32 4.34
C ASP A 33 3.83 3.33 2.85
N ASP A 34 3.88 4.50 2.20
CA ASP A 34 3.43 4.66 0.80
C ASP A 34 4.21 3.80 -0.20
N SER A 35 5.39 3.33 0.17
CA SER A 35 6.29 2.56 -0.69
C SER A 35 6.63 1.15 -0.18
N VAL A 36 6.38 0.84 1.09
CA VAL A 36 6.84 -0.41 1.73
C VAL A 36 5.82 -0.93 2.74
N ALA A 37 5.59 -2.25 2.71
CA ALA A 37 4.91 -2.95 3.78
C ALA A 37 5.73 -4.17 4.22
N ILE A 38 5.95 -4.33 5.52
CA ILE A 38 6.75 -5.41 6.10
C ILE A 38 5.81 -6.38 6.81
N ASN A 39 5.84 -7.65 6.40
CA ASN A 39 4.95 -8.71 6.88
C ASN A 39 3.49 -8.25 6.97
N PRO A 40 2.95 -7.63 5.91
CA PRO A 40 1.64 -7.03 5.97
C PRO A 40 0.55 -8.07 6.12
N GLU A 41 -0.54 -7.65 6.75
CA GLU A 41 -1.82 -8.33 6.68
C GLU A 41 -2.59 -7.84 5.44
N GLY A 42 -3.44 -8.72 4.89
CA GLY A 42 -4.32 -8.41 3.77
C GLY A 42 -3.68 -8.56 2.40
N THR A 43 -4.47 -8.26 1.40
CA THR A 43 -4.15 -8.42 -0.03
C THR A 43 -3.98 -7.07 -0.71
N LEU A 44 -2.94 -6.93 -1.53
CA LEU A 44 -2.74 -5.78 -2.41
C LEU A 44 -3.45 -6.01 -3.74
N TYR A 45 -4.28 -5.06 -4.19
CA TYR A 45 -4.97 -5.13 -5.48
C TYR A 45 -4.39 -4.09 -6.43
N ILE A 46 -4.09 -4.52 -7.67
CA ILE A 46 -3.53 -3.65 -8.70
C ILE A 46 -4.28 -3.84 -10.02
N ALA A 47 -4.78 -2.74 -10.57
CA ALA A 47 -5.17 -2.62 -11.97
C ALA A 47 -4.03 -1.90 -12.71
N ALA A 48 -3.33 -2.59 -13.61
CA ALA A 48 -2.06 -2.10 -14.17
C ALA A 48 -2.22 -1.16 -15.39
N GLY A 49 -3.43 -0.74 -15.71
CA GLY A 49 -3.69 0.16 -16.82
C GLY A 49 -3.85 -0.57 -18.17
N SER A 50 -3.49 0.09 -19.26
CA SER A 50 -3.62 -0.43 -20.62
C SER A 50 -2.26 -0.53 -21.30
N ALA A 51 -1.72 -1.74 -21.42
CA ALA A 51 -0.43 -1.97 -22.07
C ALA A 51 -0.46 -1.72 -23.59
N SER A 52 -1.58 -2.03 -24.24
CA SER A 52 -1.74 -1.80 -25.69
C SER A 52 -2.08 -0.35 -26.06
N GLY A 53 -2.57 0.43 -25.08
CA GLY A 53 -3.08 1.77 -25.34
C GLY A 53 -4.36 1.83 -26.20
N SER A 54 -5.04 0.69 -26.36
CA SER A 54 -6.23 0.57 -27.21
C SER A 54 -7.44 1.33 -26.67
N LYS A 55 -7.49 1.55 -25.35
CA LYS A 55 -8.58 2.23 -24.66
C LYS A 55 -8.11 2.78 -23.34
N PHE A 56 -8.71 3.89 -22.91
CA PHE A 56 -8.47 4.49 -21.60
C PHE A 56 -9.78 4.92 -20.98
N TYR A 57 -9.99 4.59 -19.71
CA TYR A 57 -11.17 5.01 -18.97
C TYR A 57 -10.88 6.25 -18.13
N LYS A 58 -11.89 7.10 -18.00
CA LYS A 58 -11.80 8.25 -17.09
C LYS A 58 -11.82 7.74 -15.65
N LEU A 59 -10.98 8.33 -14.83
CA LEU A 59 -11.05 8.10 -13.38
C LEU A 59 -12.38 8.61 -12.84
N ALA A 60 -12.96 7.87 -11.90
CA ALA A 60 -14.10 8.34 -11.13
C ALA A 60 -13.76 9.67 -10.43
N THR A 61 -14.73 10.56 -10.28
CA THR A 61 -14.53 11.86 -9.64
C THR A 61 -14.12 11.73 -8.18
N THR A 62 -14.70 10.77 -7.48
CA THR A 62 -14.40 10.46 -6.08
C THR A 62 -13.39 9.32 -6.03
N LYS A 63 -12.34 9.49 -5.23
CA LYS A 63 -11.39 8.42 -4.92
C LYS A 63 -12.01 7.53 -3.84
N GLN A 64 -12.12 6.24 -4.11
CA GLN A 64 -12.62 5.27 -3.15
C GLN A 64 -11.63 5.12 -1.97
N TYR A 65 -12.16 4.77 -0.81
CA TYR A 65 -11.38 4.68 0.44
C TYR A 65 -10.23 3.66 0.37
N TYR A 66 -10.41 2.61 -0.41
CA TYR A 66 -9.45 1.53 -0.56
C TYR A 66 -8.33 1.82 -1.58
N ILE A 67 -8.45 2.89 -2.38
CA ILE A 67 -7.44 3.24 -3.37
C ILE A 67 -6.31 4.06 -2.73
N ALA A 68 -5.11 3.54 -2.76
CA ALA A 68 -3.90 4.27 -2.36
C ALA A 68 -3.45 5.23 -3.46
N GLU A 69 -3.28 4.71 -4.67
CA GLU A 69 -2.78 5.45 -5.82
C GLU A 69 -3.62 5.15 -7.06
N ARG A 70 -3.88 6.16 -7.89
CA ARG A 70 -4.54 5.98 -9.18
C ARG A 70 -4.10 7.03 -10.18
N SER A 71 -4.00 6.63 -11.44
CA SER A 71 -3.61 7.51 -12.53
C SER A 71 -4.22 7.06 -13.85
N ASN A 72 -4.53 8.02 -14.71
CA ASN A 72 -4.82 7.78 -16.12
C ASN A 72 -4.37 8.96 -16.97
N THR A 73 -3.16 8.92 -17.45
CA THR A 73 -2.58 9.91 -18.36
C THR A 73 -2.83 9.59 -19.83
N GLN A 74 -3.63 8.56 -20.12
CA GLN A 74 -3.92 8.06 -21.46
C GLN A 74 -2.66 7.65 -22.25
N ILE A 75 -1.70 7.07 -21.53
CA ILE A 75 -0.45 6.55 -22.07
C ILE A 75 -0.38 5.05 -21.77
N PRO A 76 0.06 4.21 -22.72
CA PRO A 76 0.27 2.79 -22.45
C PRO A 76 1.25 2.58 -21.29
N THR A 77 0.90 1.65 -20.40
CA THR A 77 1.71 1.35 -19.20
C THR A 77 1.95 -0.14 -19.09
N PHE A 78 3.04 -0.49 -18.45
CA PHE A 78 3.34 -1.86 -18.06
C PHE A 78 3.96 -1.89 -16.66
N SER A 79 3.79 -3.01 -15.97
CA SER A 79 4.39 -3.19 -14.66
C SER A 79 5.35 -4.38 -14.67
N THR A 80 6.45 -4.26 -13.94
CA THR A 80 7.31 -5.38 -13.59
C THR A 80 7.06 -5.77 -12.15
N ILE A 81 7.13 -7.07 -11.87
CA ILE A 81 7.00 -7.62 -10.54
C ILE A 81 8.17 -8.56 -10.33
N ASP A 82 9.05 -8.14 -9.43
CA ASP A 82 10.25 -8.89 -9.08
C ASP A 82 9.99 -9.67 -7.78
N PHE A 83 10.16 -10.98 -7.82
CA PHE A 83 10.02 -11.87 -6.67
C PHE A 83 11.38 -12.29 -6.14
N SER A 84 11.53 -12.25 -4.85
CA SER A 84 12.64 -12.90 -4.12
C SER A 84 12.07 -13.80 -3.02
N ASP A 85 12.94 -14.45 -2.27
CA ASP A 85 12.52 -15.29 -1.13
C ASP A 85 11.81 -14.48 -0.04
N GLU A 86 12.09 -13.17 0.04
CA GLU A 86 11.60 -12.30 1.12
C GLU A 86 10.83 -11.08 0.64
N SER A 87 10.68 -10.87 -0.69
CA SER A 87 10.01 -9.65 -1.16
C SER A 87 9.32 -9.80 -2.50
N ILE A 88 8.30 -8.96 -2.69
CA ILE A 88 7.64 -8.70 -3.97
C ILE A 88 7.80 -7.20 -4.24
N VAL A 89 8.52 -6.84 -5.31
CA VAL A 89 8.74 -5.44 -5.70
C VAL A 89 7.96 -5.14 -6.97
N ILE A 90 7.11 -4.12 -6.92
CA ILE A 90 6.24 -3.72 -8.02
C ILE A 90 6.70 -2.38 -8.55
N LYS A 91 6.91 -2.28 -9.85
CA LYS A 91 7.29 -1.05 -10.55
C LYS A 91 6.44 -0.87 -11.79
N THR A 92 5.91 0.32 -12.01
CA THR A 92 5.06 0.62 -13.15
C THR A 92 5.67 1.73 -14.00
N TYR A 93 5.72 1.50 -15.29
CA TYR A 93 6.35 2.38 -16.28
C TYR A 93 5.37 2.74 -17.39
N ASP A 94 5.61 3.87 -18.04
CA ASP A 94 5.04 4.18 -19.35
C ASP A 94 5.75 3.38 -20.47
N TYR A 95 5.22 3.42 -21.67
CA TYR A 95 5.79 2.73 -22.83
C TYR A 95 7.19 3.25 -23.24
N ASN A 96 7.60 4.41 -22.77
CA ASN A 96 8.95 4.97 -22.99
C ASN A 96 9.94 4.52 -21.88
N GLY A 97 9.48 3.81 -20.88
CA GLY A 97 10.29 3.37 -19.75
C GLY A 97 10.44 4.40 -18.63
N ASN A 98 9.66 5.48 -18.66
CA ASN A 98 9.64 6.42 -17.55
C ASN A 98 8.77 5.87 -16.42
N LYS A 99 9.15 6.15 -15.16
CA LYS A 99 8.36 5.81 -13.99
C LYS A 99 6.96 6.43 -14.09
N TYR A 100 5.92 5.59 -13.97
CA TYR A 100 4.52 5.99 -14.10
C TYR A 100 3.78 6.07 -12.76
N ALA A 101 4.09 5.17 -11.86
CA ALA A 101 3.55 5.10 -10.50
C ALA A 101 4.68 4.85 -9.50
N ASP A 102 4.42 5.05 -8.22
CA ASP A 102 5.43 4.80 -7.20
C ASP A 102 5.73 3.31 -7.04
N ASP A 103 7.01 2.99 -6.85
CA ASP A 103 7.43 1.63 -6.56
C ASP A 103 6.81 1.20 -5.23
N TYR A 104 6.39 -0.07 -5.15
CA TYR A 104 5.84 -0.62 -3.92
C TYR A 104 6.47 -1.97 -3.61
N THR A 105 6.86 -2.15 -2.35
CA THR A 105 7.52 -3.38 -1.91
C THR A 105 6.75 -4.03 -0.77
N LEU A 106 6.43 -5.32 -0.94
CA LEU A 106 5.96 -6.18 0.12
C LEU A 106 7.14 -7.02 0.60
N TYR A 107 7.52 -6.90 1.87
CA TYR A 107 8.49 -7.78 2.50
C TYR A 107 7.77 -8.86 3.30
N LYS A 108 8.17 -10.12 3.11
CA LYS A 108 7.67 -11.32 3.79
C LYS A 108 8.86 -12.09 4.37
N THR A 109 9.38 -11.62 5.48
CA THR A 109 10.64 -12.12 6.07
C THR A 109 10.50 -13.43 6.85
N GLY A 110 9.34 -14.08 6.79
CA GLY A 110 9.08 -15.34 7.50
C GLY A 110 8.95 -15.22 9.03
N GLU A 111 9.47 -14.19 9.63
CA GLU A 111 9.30 -13.86 11.04
C GLU A 111 8.35 -12.66 11.22
N LYS A 112 7.27 -12.87 11.95
CA LYS A 112 6.42 -11.75 12.39
C LYS A 112 7.17 -10.99 13.49
N VAL A 113 7.86 -9.92 13.12
CA VAL A 113 8.51 -9.05 14.09
C VAL A 113 7.47 -8.07 14.64
N SER A 114 7.26 -8.08 15.94
CA SER A 114 6.34 -7.12 16.56
C SER A 114 6.90 -5.70 16.44
N MET A 115 6.03 -4.68 16.40
CA MET A 115 6.45 -3.27 16.41
C MET A 115 7.42 -2.98 17.55
N LYS A 116 7.20 -3.57 18.72
CA LYS A 116 8.08 -3.48 19.89
C LYS A 116 9.49 -3.99 19.60
N ASP A 117 9.57 -5.15 18.93
CA ASP A 117 10.86 -5.77 18.60
C ASP A 117 11.58 -5.01 17.49
N LEU A 118 10.84 -4.49 16.50
CA LEU A 118 11.41 -3.60 15.46
C LEU A 118 11.99 -2.32 16.06
N ILE A 119 11.27 -1.68 16.98
CA ILE A 119 11.78 -0.49 17.69
C ILE A 119 13.04 -0.85 18.48
N ALA A 120 13.05 -2.00 19.16
CA ALA A 120 14.23 -2.44 19.91
C ALA A 120 15.43 -2.65 19.00
N GLN A 121 15.25 -3.35 17.87
CA GLN A 121 16.31 -3.57 16.88
C GLN A 121 16.79 -2.25 16.26
N ALA A 122 15.88 -1.34 15.91
CA ALA A 122 16.22 -0.04 15.34
C ALA A 122 17.06 0.82 16.30
N LYS A 123 16.82 0.72 17.62
CA LYS A 123 17.60 1.40 18.65
C LYS A 123 19.00 0.84 18.85
N GLU A 124 19.25 -0.40 18.48
CA GLU A 124 20.57 -1.03 18.52
C GLU A 124 21.49 -0.57 17.38
N ILE A 125 20.91 0.01 16.32
CA ILE A 125 21.68 0.57 15.20
C ILE A 125 22.55 1.72 15.73
N LYS A 126 23.85 1.63 15.47
CA LYS A 126 24.80 2.68 15.82
C LYS A 126 24.98 3.65 14.67
N ASN A 127 25.18 4.92 14.98
CA ASN A 127 25.49 5.93 13.96
C ASN A 127 26.94 5.75 13.45
N ASP A 128 27.16 4.71 12.67
CA ASP A 128 28.46 4.40 12.10
C ASP A 128 28.37 4.41 10.56
N GLY A 129 28.86 5.50 9.97
CA GLY A 129 28.86 5.67 8.51
C GLY A 129 27.58 6.20 7.88
N TYR A 130 26.55 6.51 8.65
CA TYR A 130 25.33 7.15 8.12
C TYR A 130 25.49 8.66 7.98
N THR A 131 24.78 9.24 6.99
CA THR A 131 24.69 10.70 6.92
C THR A 131 23.84 11.25 8.07
N GLU A 132 24.08 12.48 8.48
CA GLU A 132 23.29 13.14 9.52
C GLU A 132 21.79 13.14 9.19
N ALA A 133 21.44 13.37 7.93
CA ALA A 133 20.06 13.37 7.47
C ALA A 133 19.39 11.99 7.62
N SER A 134 20.07 10.90 7.21
CA SER A 134 19.53 9.54 7.34
C SER A 134 19.44 9.09 8.80
N TRP A 135 20.42 9.48 9.63
CA TRP A 135 20.39 9.20 11.05
C TRP A 135 19.23 9.92 11.76
N ASN A 136 19.05 11.22 11.49
CA ASN A 136 17.96 11.99 12.06
C ASN A 136 16.60 11.46 11.62
N LYS A 137 16.47 11.02 10.38
CA LYS A 137 15.26 10.37 9.90
C LYS A 137 14.97 9.09 10.68
N LEU A 138 15.94 8.20 10.86
CA LEU A 138 15.77 6.97 11.65
C LEU A 138 15.32 7.30 13.08
N GLN A 139 15.93 8.27 13.75
CA GLN A 139 15.55 8.66 15.12
C GLN A 139 14.12 9.22 15.18
N SER A 140 13.71 9.98 14.16
CA SER A 140 12.36 10.51 14.04
C SER A 140 11.31 9.39 13.86
N GLU A 141 11.59 8.40 13.03
CA GLU A 141 10.70 7.26 12.80
C GLU A 141 10.57 6.37 14.05
N ILE A 142 11.68 6.13 14.75
CA ILE A 142 11.66 5.43 16.04
C ILE A 142 10.76 6.16 17.04
N ALA A 143 10.91 7.48 17.17
CA ALA A 143 10.11 8.28 18.10
C ALA A 143 8.61 8.24 17.73
N ALA A 144 8.29 8.33 16.44
CA ALA A 144 6.91 8.23 15.97
C ALA A 144 6.29 6.84 16.24
N ALA A 145 7.06 5.77 16.02
CA ALA A 145 6.62 4.40 16.30
C ALA A 145 6.40 4.18 17.81
N GLU A 146 7.28 4.73 18.67
CA GLU A 146 7.09 4.68 20.13
C GLU A 146 5.86 5.45 20.58
N ASP A 147 5.56 6.58 19.95
CA ASP A 147 4.38 7.36 20.27
C ASP A 147 3.10 6.59 19.91
N LEU A 148 3.07 5.94 18.74
CA LEU A 148 1.97 5.07 18.34
C LEU A 148 1.75 3.91 19.33
N MET A 149 2.80 3.37 19.92
CA MET A 149 2.72 2.30 20.91
C MET A 149 2.08 2.72 22.25
N LYS A 150 1.99 4.02 22.53
CA LYS A 150 1.33 4.55 23.75
C LYS A 150 -0.19 4.49 23.67
N TYR A 151 -0.76 4.44 22.47
CA TYR A 151 -2.21 4.36 22.30
C TYR A 151 -2.69 2.93 22.61
N THR A 152 -3.86 2.83 23.26
CA THR A 152 -4.55 1.56 23.45
C THR A 152 -5.08 1.02 22.13
N ALA A 153 -5.42 -0.25 22.06
CA ALA A 153 -6.04 -0.83 20.87
C ALA A 153 -7.38 -0.17 20.53
N GLU A 154 -8.15 0.24 21.57
CA GLU A 154 -9.43 0.96 21.41
C GLU A 154 -9.22 2.37 20.84
N ASP A 155 -8.23 3.10 21.34
CA ASP A 155 -7.87 4.43 20.83
C ASP A 155 -7.41 4.36 19.38
N LYS A 156 -6.59 3.36 19.03
CA LYS A 156 -6.14 3.12 17.65
C LYS A 156 -7.30 2.78 16.74
N GLY A 157 -8.21 1.92 17.16
CA GLY A 157 -9.39 1.55 16.38
C GLY A 157 -10.31 2.75 16.13
N ALA A 158 -10.55 3.58 17.13
CA ALA A 158 -11.36 4.79 17.01
C ALA A 158 -10.71 5.84 16.10
N ALA A 159 -9.40 6.07 16.24
CA ALA A 159 -8.67 7.02 15.42
C ALA A 159 -8.57 6.56 13.95
N GLN A 160 -8.31 5.28 13.71
CA GLN A 160 -8.28 4.71 12.37
C GLN A 160 -9.67 4.69 11.73
N LEU A 161 -10.71 4.34 12.47
CA LEU A 161 -12.10 4.43 11.99
C LEU A 161 -12.50 5.87 11.67
N ALA A 162 -12.14 6.85 12.49
CA ALA A 162 -12.41 8.26 12.23
C ALA A 162 -11.65 8.81 11.02
N ALA A 163 -10.43 8.35 10.77
CA ALA A 163 -9.58 8.78 9.65
C ALA A 163 -9.95 8.10 8.32
N VAL A 164 -10.48 6.87 8.36
CA VAL A 164 -10.75 6.04 7.18
C VAL A 164 -12.23 5.96 6.84
N TYR A 165 -13.10 6.19 7.80
CA TYR A 165 -14.55 6.02 7.65
C TYR A 165 -15.31 7.35 7.69
N ASP A 166 -15.55 7.92 6.54
CA ASP A 166 -16.72 8.80 6.38
C ASP A 166 -17.92 7.89 6.11
N LYS A 167 -18.67 7.59 7.16
CA LYS A 167 -19.83 6.70 7.11
C LYS A 167 -20.93 7.14 6.14
N THR A 168 -20.88 8.37 5.65
CA THR A 168 -21.86 8.91 4.70
C THR A 168 -21.62 8.45 3.25
N ASN A 169 -20.41 7.95 2.92
CA ASN A 169 -20.08 7.49 1.58
C ASN A 169 -20.12 5.96 1.40
N ASP A 170 -20.35 5.20 2.46
CA ASP A 170 -20.16 3.77 2.45
C ASP A 170 -21.29 2.98 1.74
N ALA A 171 -22.52 3.48 1.83
CA ALA A 171 -23.67 2.81 1.20
C ALA A 171 -23.69 2.98 -0.32
N ASP A 172 -23.21 4.13 -0.82
CA ASP A 172 -23.19 4.40 -2.26
C ASP A 172 -22.01 3.68 -2.95
N ASN A 173 -20.85 3.55 -2.26
CA ASN A 173 -19.67 2.87 -2.81
C ASN A 173 -19.81 1.34 -2.84
N ALA A 174 -20.54 0.74 -1.89
CA ALA A 174 -20.79 -0.71 -1.89
C ALA A 174 -21.67 -1.15 -3.08
N ASN A 175 -22.56 -0.27 -3.53
CA ASN A 175 -23.39 -0.56 -4.70
C ASN A 175 -22.63 -0.42 -6.04
N ASP A 176 -21.63 0.45 -6.10
CA ASP A 176 -20.80 0.59 -7.30
C ASP A 176 -19.87 -0.61 -7.52
N MET A 177 -19.44 -1.30 -6.45
CA MET A 177 -18.63 -2.51 -6.55
C MET A 177 -19.41 -3.74 -7.08
N LEU A 178 -20.75 -3.73 -7.01
CA LEU A 178 -21.60 -4.84 -7.45
C LEU A 178 -22.12 -4.67 -8.90
N ASN A 179 -21.86 -3.54 -9.53
CA ASN A 179 -22.35 -3.21 -10.87
C ASN A 179 -21.26 -3.15 -11.96
N TYR A 180 -20.05 -3.68 -11.67
CA TYR A 180 -18.98 -3.83 -12.66
C TYR A 180 -18.52 -5.27 -12.81
#